data_82473683a642921e90d59a94a648e426
#
_entry.id   82473683a642921e90d59a94a648e426
#
_cell.length_a   1.000
_cell.length_b   1.000
_cell.length_c   1.000
_cell.angle_alpha   90.00
_cell.angle_beta   90.00
_cell.angle_gamma   90.00
#
_symmetry.space_group_name_H-M   'P 1'
#
loop_
_entity.id
_entity.type
_entity.pdbx_description
1 polymer ?
#
loop_
_entity_poly.entity_id
_entity_poly.type
_entity_poly.pdbx_seq_one_letter_code
_entity_poly.pdbx_strand_id
1 'polypeptide(L)'
;VKSNLFILKNIIVNLMNRFNISHSEEISNNGNLHIKVVDKVVATIEQINMNDLKEFGIKSDVYFSNVDLDLFYSLINDDFFNVKPISKFPIVVRDFSFLIDDDILYRDIKSTVMSVSPKLINGVSLIDSYKSDNTKNKISYSFSVSLSSKEKTLSDKEIKSISEKIIKSVSKKHDAVIRNQ
;
A
#
# COMPACT_ATOMS: atom_id res chain seq x y z
N VAL A 1 14.87 19.42 -1.01
CA VAL A 1 13.83 18.37 -1.22
C VAL A 1 12.62 19.10 -1.79
N LYS A 2 12.17 18.76 -3.01
CA LYS A 2 10.91 19.31 -3.53
C LYS A 2 9.78 18.80 -2.64
N SER A 3 9.00 19.71 -2.07
CA SER A 3 7.78 19.34 -1.32
C SER A 3 6.82 18.61 -2.25
N ASN A 4 6.22 17.55 -1.76
CA ASN A 4 5.32 16.71 -2.53
C ASN A 4 4.18 16.25 -1.61
N LEU A 5 2.97 16.29 -2.10
CA LEU A 5 1.77 15.78 -1.41
C LEU A 5 1.99 14.38 -0.83
N PHE A 6 2.68 13.51 -1.57
CA PHE A 6 2.97 12.14 -1.13
C PHE A 6 3.89 12.05 0.10
N ILE A 7 4.74 13.04 0.34
CA ILE A 7 5.59 13.08 1.54
C ILE A 7 4.71 13.28 2.77
N LEU A 8 3.83 14.29 2.76
CA LEU A 8 2.90 14.54 3.86
C LEU A 8 1.94 13.37 4.07
N LYS A 9 1.38 12.85 2.98
CA LYS A 9 0.56 11.65 3.02
C LYS A 9 1.28 10.50 3.74
N ASN A 10 2.51 10.19 3.34
CA ASN A 10 3.27 9.09 3.93
C ASN A 10 3.56 9.31 5.42
N ILE A 11 3.79 10.55 5.86
CA ILE A 11 3.98 10.86 7.27
C ILE A 11 2.72 10.50 8.07
N ILE A 12 1.54 10.93 7.59
CA ILE A 12 0.27 10.68 8.28
C ILE A 12 -0.09 9.19 8.22
N VAL A 13 0.03 8.56 7.06
CA VAL A 13 -0.22 7.12 6.90
C VAL A 13 0.69 6.28 7.78
N ASN A 14 1.98 6.63 7.88
CA ASN A 14 2.90 5.94 8.77
C ASN A 14 2.51 6.13 10.24
N LEU A 15 2.03 7.32 10.61
CA LEU A 15 1.50 7.56 11.96
C LEU A 15 0.27 6.69 12.24
N MET A 16 -0.71 6.64 11.31
CA MET A 16 -1.89 5.78 11.43
C MET A 16 -1.51 4.30 11.57
N ASN A 17 -0.59 3.84 10.71
CA ASN A 17 -0.10 2.46 10.74
C ASN A 17 0.62 2.11 12.05
N ARG A 18 1.38 3.07 12.61
CA ARG A 18 2.08 2.89 13.88
C ARG A 18 1.12 2.63 15.04
N PHE A 19 -0.07 3.20 14.98
CA PHE A 19 -1.13 2.99 15.97
C PHE A 19 -2.14 1.90 15.56
N ASN A 20 -1.85 1.12 14.52
CA ASN A 20 -2.75 0.08 13.95
C ASN A 20 -4.14 0.63 13.57
N ILE A 21 -4.23 1.89 13.19
CA ILE A 21 -5.48 2.52 12.75
C ILE A 21 -5.68 2.24 11.25
N SER A 22 -6.69 1.43 10.94
CA SER A 22 -7.09 1.18 9.55
C SER A 22 -7.74 2.43 8.97
N HIS A 23 -7.33 2.84 7.79
CA HIS A 23 -7.76 4.06 7.13
C HIS A 23 -8.01 3.84 5.64
N SER A 24 -8.72 4.77 5.04
CA SER A 24 -8.92 4.90 3.59
C SER A 24 -8.47 6.28 3.12
N GLU A 25 -8.18 6.39 1.84
CA GLU A 25 -7.76 7.62 1.18
C GLU A 25 -8.82 8.01 0.15
N GLU A 26 -9.22 9.26 0.14
CA GLU A 26 -10.20 9.81 -0.81
C GLU A 26 -9.75 11.18 -1.31
N ILE A 27 -9.87 11.41 -2.60
CA ILE A 27 -9.63 12.73 -3.19
C ILE A 27 -10.99 13.44 -3.27
N SER A 28 -11.07 14.60 -2.64
CA SER A 28 -12.27 15.45 -2.67
C SER A 28 -12.43 16.15 -4.03
N ASN A 29 -13.62 16.69 -4.28
CA ASN A 29 -13.91 17.44 -5.51
C ASN A 29 -12.99 18.66 -5.71
N ASN A 30 -12.41 19.19 -4.63
CA ASN A 30 -11.47 20.32 -4.65
C ASN A 30 -10.01 19.88 -4.87
N GLY A 31 -9.76 18.57 -5.08
CA GLY A 31 -8.42 18.03 -5.25
C GLY A 31 -7.66 17.78 -3.94
N ASN A 32 -8.26 18.03 -2.77
CA ASN A 32 -7.66 17.76 -1.47
C ASN A 32 -7.68 16.26 -1.17
N LEU A 33 -6.61 15.75 -0.56
CA LEU A 33 -6.55 14.37 -0.12
C LEU A 33 -7.05 14.25 1.32
N HIS A 34 -8.11 13.48 1.51
CA HIS A 34 -8.66 13.16 2.83
C HIS A 34 -8.19 11.77 3.27
N ILE A 35 -7.71 11.66 4.51
CA ILE A 35 -7.45 10.39 5.17
C ILE A 35 -8.60 10.16 6.15
N LYS A 36 -9.34 9.08 5.92
CA LYS A 36 -10.58 8.77 6.64
C LYS A 36 -10.44 7.48 7.44
N VAL A 37 -11.14 7.44 8.57
CA VAL A 37 -11.40 6.21 9.32
C VAL A 37 -12.91 6.02 9.37
N VAL A 38 -13.38 4.94 8.74
CA VAL A 38 -14.80 4.75 8.42
C VAL A 38 -15.28 5.94 7.58
N ASP A 39 -16.17 6.80 8.10
CA ASP A 39 -16.72 7.96 7.38
C ASP A 39 -16.18 9.30 7.92
N LYS A 40 -15.28 9.28 8.91
CA LYS A 40 -14.73 10.49 9.53
C LYS A 40 -13.40 10.88 8.92
N VAL A 41 -13.22 12.15 8.57
CA VAL A 41 -11.96 12.69 8.06
C VAL A 41 -11.05 12.95 9.26
N VAL A 42 -9.95 12.22 9.34
CA VAL A 42 -8.93 12.38 10.40
C VAL A 42 -7.85 13.37 9.98
N ALA A 43 -7.54 13.40 8.69
CA ALA A 43 -6.59 14.36 8.16
C ALA A 43 -6.97 14.83 6.76
N THR A 44 -6.65 16.08 6.48
CA THR A 44 -6.77 16.67 5.13
C THR A 44 -5.38 17.16 4.69
N ILE A 45 -5.01 16.89 3.45
CA ILE A 45 -3.80 17.38 2.83
C ILE A 45 -4.21 18.18 1.61
N GLU A 46 -3.70 19.40 1.50
CA GLU A 46 -4.02 20.33 0.43
C GLU A 46 -2.78 21.07 -0.08
N GLN A 47 -2.85 21.55 -1.30
CA GLN A 47 -1.86 22.46 -1.87
C GLN A 47 -2.31 23.90 -1.61
N ILE A 48 -1.40 24.73 -1.08
CA ILE A 48 -1.69 26.15 -0.86
C ILE A 48 -1.73 26.87 -2.22
N ASN A 49 -2.70 27.77 -2.36
CA ASN A 49 -2.88 28.55 -3.57
C ASN A 49 -1.63 29.40 -3.86
N MET A 50 -1.15 29.36 -5.11
CA MET A 50 0.01 30.13 -5.53
C MET A 50 -0.14 31.66 -5.38
N ASN A 51 -1.37 32.18 -5.38
CA ASN A 51 -1.59 33.61 -5.18
C ASN A 51 -1.29 34.00 -3.71
N ASP A 52 -1.70 33.18 -2.76
CA ASP A 52 -1.42 33.41 -1.35
C ASP A 52 0.08 33.29 -1.07
N LEU A 53 0.75 32.32 -1.71
CA LEU A 53 2.19 32.13 -1.59
C LEU A 53 3.01 33.30 -2.13
N LYS A 54 2.53 33.99 -3.18
CA LYS A 54 3.20 35.16 -3.75
C LYS A 54 3.23 36.34 -2.77
N GLU A 55 2.19 36.53 -1.97
CA GLU A 55 2.17 37.59 -0.95
C GLU A 55 3.28 37.43 0.08
N PHE A 56 3.69 36.17 0.34
CA PHE A 56 4.80 35.82 1.24
C PHE A 56 6.14 35.66 0.51
N GLY A 57 6.20 35.96 -0.80
CA GLY A 57 7.44 35.84 -1.60
C GLY A 57 7.85 34.37 -1.89
N ILE A 58 6.97 33.39 -1.67
CA ILE A 58 7.24 31.97 -1.88
C ILE A 58 6.97 31.63 -3.34
N LYS A 59 7.97 31.03 -4.02
CA LYS A 59 7.91 30.67 -5.45
C LYS A 59 7.78 29.18 -5.72
N SER A 60 7.78 28.35 -4.68
CA SER A 60 7.66 26.89 -4.78
C SER A 60 6.30 26.42 -4.28
N ASP A 61 5.88 25.25 -4.77
CA ASP A 61 4.67 24.59 -4.24
C ASP A 61 4.82 24.31 -2.74
N VAL A 62 3.75 24.60 -2.00
CA VAL A 62 3.66 24.32 -0.56
C VAL A 62 2.41 23.46 -0.33
N TYR A 63 2.60 22.39 0.41
CA TYR A 63 1.54 21.50 0.85
C TYR A 63 1.34 21.64 2.35
N PHE A 64 0.08 21.63 2.74
CA PHE A 64 -0.34 21.78 4.13
C PHE A 64 -1.17 20.56 4.54
N SER A 65 -1.06 20.18 5.80
CA SER A 65 -1.90 19.12 6.35
C SER A 65 -2.50 19.55 7.67
N ASN A 66 -3.80 19.35 7.79
CA ASN A 66 -4.54 19.50 9.04
C ASN A 66 -4.94 18.12 9.56
N VAL A 67 -4.67 17.85 10.84
CA VAL A 67 -4.97 16.58 11.50
C VAL A 67 -5.87 16.87 12.71
N ASP A 68 -7.02 16.21 12.77
CA ASP A 68 -7.91 16.21 13.93
C ASP A 68 -7.31 15.29 15.01
N LEU A 69 -6.62 15.88 15.97
CA LEU A 69 -5.93 15.14 17.02
C LEU A 69 -6.90 14.50 18.01
N ASP A 70 -8.04 15.15 18.30
CA ASP A 70 -9.03 14.61 19.24
C ASP A 70 -9.65 13.34 18.66
N LEU A 71 -10.02 13.40 17.37
CA LEU A 71 -10.49 12.22 16.65
C LEU A 71 -9.38 11.16 16.57
N PHE A 72 -8.16 11.54 16.23
CA PHE A 72 -7.02 10.61 16.14
C PHE A 72 -6.80 9.88 17.47
N TYR A 73 -6.77 10.60 18.60
CA TYR A 73 -6.61 9.99 19.92
C TYR A 73 -7.77 9.05 20.28
N SER A 74 -8.99 9.39 19.90
CA SER A 74 -10.16 8.53 20.15
C SER A 74 -10.12 7.20 19.40
N LEU A 75 -9.29 7.11 18.34
CA LEU A 75 -9.12 5.91 17.52
C LEU A 75 -8.01 4.99 18.00
N ILE A 76 -7.17 5.45 18.96
CA ILE A 76 -6.11 4.63 19.52
C ILE A 76 -6.74 3.63 20.48
N ASN A 77 -6.64 2.35 20.16
CA ASN A 77 -7.12 1.29 21.02
C ASN A 77 -6.10 0.96 22.12
N ASP A 78 -6.57 0.54 23.31
CA ASP A 78 -5.71 0.06 24.41
C ASP A 78 -4.84 -1.13 24.02
N ASP A 79 -5.25 -1.90 23.00
CA ASP A 79 -4.47 -2.98 22.40
C ASP A 79 -3.18 -2.53 21.67
N PHE A 80 -2.96 -1.24 21.53
CA PHE A 80 -1.71 -0.71 20.94
C PHE A 80 -0.47 -1.19 21.68
N PHE A 81 -0.56 -1.36 22.99
CA PHE A 81 0.55 -1.83 23.85
C PHE A 81 0.70 -3.36 23.87
N ASN A 82 -0.17 -4.10 23.18
CA ASN A 82 -0.03 -5.56 23.08
C ASN A 82 1.13 -5.93 22.16
N VAL A 83 2.27 -6.25 22.78
CA VAL A 83 3.43 -6.78 22.09
C VAL A 83 3.07 -8.15 21.52
N LYS A 84 2.87 -8.23 20.21
CA LYS A 84 2.66 -9.52 19.56
C LYS A 84 3.98 -10.30 19.62
N PRO A 85 3.96 -11.57 20.08
CA PRO A 85 5.16 -12.39 20.08
C PRO A 85 5.77 -12.44 18.68
N ILE A 86 7.09 -12.24 18.61
CA ILE A 86 7.82 -12.40 17.35
C ILE A 86 7.67 -13.86 16.91
N SER A 87 7.33 -14.06 15.63
CA SER A 87 7.23 -15.41 15.09
C SER A 87 8.55 -16.16 15.29
N LYS A 88 8.48 -17.35 15.87
CA LYS A 88 9.64 -18.24 16.01
C LYS A 88 10.05 -18.89 14.68
N PHE A 89 9.22 -18.80 13.67
CA PHE A 89 9.41 -19.44 12.37
C PHE A 89 9.89 -18.43 11.32
N PRO A 90 10.79 -18.82 10.42
CA PRO A 90 11.36 -17.92 9.43
C PRO A 90 10.31 -17.43 8.44
N ILE A 91 10.49 -16.19 8.00
CA ILE A 91 9.71 -15.61 6.90
C ILE A 91 10.42 -15.99 5.59
N VAL A 92 9.66 -16.52 4.65
CA VAL A 92 10.12 -16.81 3.29
C VAL A 92 9.59 -15.72 2.37
N VAL A 93 10.47 -15.15 1.55
CA VAL A 93 10.09 -14.14 0.56
C VAL A 93 10.14 -14.77 -0.83
N ARG A 94 9.13 -14.46 -1.65
CA ARG A 94 9.03 -14.87 -3.06
C ARG A 94 8.66 -13.67 -3.91
N ASP A 95 9.42 -13.46 -4.97
CA ASP A 95 9.20 -12.38 -5.91
C ASP A 95 8.42 -12.87 -7.13
N PHE A 96 7.54 -12.02 -7.61
CA PHE A 96 6.73 -12.29 -8.78
C PHE A 96 6.78 -11.06 -9.69
N SER A 97 6.79 -11.31 -10.99
CA SER A 97 6.68 -10.25 -12.00
C SER A 97 5.58 -10.62 -12.99
N PHE A 98 4.61 -9.72 -13.17
CA PHE A 98 3.50 -9.92 -14.07
C PHE A 98 3.39 -8.76 -15.06
N LEU A 99 3.08 -9.10 -16.30
CA LEU A 99 2.64 -8.15 -17.33
C LEU A 99 1.11 -8.10 -17.31
N ILE A 100 0.54 -6.94 -17.11
CA ILE A 100 -0.88 -6.71 -16.81
C ILE A 100 -1.35 -5.50 -17.60
N ASP A 101 -2.65 -5.38 -17.88
CA ASP A 101 -3.21 -4.19 -18.52
C ASP A 101 -3.04 -2.95 -17.62
N ASP A 102 -2.75 -1.81 -18.22
CA ASP A 102 -2.29 -0.60 -17.49
C ASP A 102 -3.43 0.15 -16.78
N ASP A 103 -4.68 -0.25 -16.99
CA ASP A 103 -5.86 0.21 -16.25
C ASP A 103 -6.00 -0.50 -14.88
N ILE A 104 -5.30 -1.63 -14.68
CA ILE A 104 -5.36 -2.38 -13.43
C ILE A 104 -4.38 -1.80 -12.43
N LEU A 105 -4.90 -1.37 -11.28
CA LEU A 105 -4.11 -0.77 -10.23
C LEU A 105 -3.40 -1.84 -9.39
N TYR A 106 -2.18 -1.53 -8.95
CA TYR A 106 -1.42 -2.42 -8.05
C TYR A 106 -2.19 -2.84 -6.80
N ARG A 107 -3.04 -1.96 -6.23
CA ARG A 107 -3.88 -2.29 -5.06
C ARG A 107 -4.79 -3.49 -5.30
N ASP A 108 -5.29 -3.65 -6.54
CA ASP A 108 -6.21 -4.73 -6.89
C ASP A 108 -5.48 -6.07 -6.99
N ILE A 109 -4.24 -6.03 -7.52
CA ILE A 109 -3.31 -7.17 -7.52
C ILE A 109 -2.95 -7.55 -6.08
N LYS A 110 -2.54 -6.58 -5.27
CA LYS A 110 -2.22 -6.80 -3.85
C LYS A 110 -3.38 -7.44 -3.09
N SER A 111 -4.59 -6.94 -3.29
CA SER A 111 -5.82 -7.50 -2.69
C SER A 111 -6.03 -8.95 -3.13
N THR A 112 -5.85 -9.24 -4.42
CA THR A 112 -5.98 -10.60 -4.96
C THR A 112 -4.96 -11.54 -4.35
N VAL A 113 -3.69 -11.15 -4.29
CA VAL A 113 -2.61 -11.96 -3.69
C VAL A 113 -2.90 -12.23 -2.21
N MET A 114 -3.25 -11.20 -1.42
CA MET A 114 -3.55 -11.34 -0.01
C MET A 114 -4.72 -12.29 0.25
N SER A 115 -5.70 -12.36 -0.64
CA SER A 115 -6.86 -13.25 -0.53
C SER A 115 -6.56 -14.73 -0.77
N VAL A 116 -5.43 -15.08 -1.41
CA VAL A 116 -5.06 -16.46 -1.74
C VAL A 116 -4.84 -17.31 -0.48
N SER A 117 -4.17 -16.75 0.51
CA SER A 117 -3.91 -17.44 1.77
C SER A 117 -3.70 -16.43 2.91
N PRO A 118 -4.79 -15.85 3.47
CA PRO A 118 -4.70 -14.79 4.48
C PRO A 118 -3.96 -15.20 5.76
N LYS A 119 -3.85 -16.51 6.03
CA LYS A 119 -3.13 -17.04 7.21
C LYS A 119 -1.64 -17.16 7.02
N LEU A 120 -1.17 -17.28 5.77
CA LEU A 120 0.24 -17.56 5.45
C LEU A 120 0.93 -16.41 4.72
N ILE A 121 0.16 -15.55 4.02
CA ILE A 121 0.68 -14.35 3.37
C ILE A 121 0.64 -13.19 4.37
N ASN A 122 1.81 -12.73 4.80
CA ASN A 122 1.93 -11.66 5.78
C ASN A 122 1.95 -10.28 5.14
N GLY A 123 2.41 -10.18 3.90
CA GLY A 123 2.49 -8.91 3.21
C GLY A 123 2.86 -9.05 1.74
N VAL A 124 2.52 -8.02 0.98
CA VAL A 124 2.87 -7.87 -0.43
C VAL A 124 3.44 -6.47 -0.61
N SER A 125 4.66 -6.39 -1.10
CA SER A 125 5.39 -5.12 -1.30
C SER A 125 5.75 -4.95 -2.77
N LEU A 126 5.40 -3.81 -3.35
CA LEU A 126 5.83 -3.47 -4.70
C LEU A 126 7.35 -3.25 -4.71
N ILE A 127 8.03 -3.91 -5.64
CA ILE A 127 9.47 -3.72 -5.89
C ILE A 127 9.63 -2.67 -7.00
N ASP A 128 8.93 -2.89 -8.12
CA ASP A 128 9.06 -2.06 -9.30
C ASP A 128 7.78 -2.05 -10.13
N SER A 129 7.59 -0.97 -10.88
CA SER A 129 6.53 -0.86 -11.89
C SER A 129 7.12 -0.25 -13.16
N TYR A 130 7.08 -0.98 -14.25
CA TYR A 130 7.68 -0.57 -15.50
C TYR A 130 6.69 -0.64 -16.65
N LYS A 131 6.55 0.48 -17.37
CA LYS A 131 5.77 0.55 -18.61
C LYS A 131 6.73 0.62 -19.78
N SER A 132 6.71 -0.38 -20.65
CA SER A 132 7.55 -0.42 -21.85
C SER A 132 6.81 0.22 -23.02
N ASP A 133 7.53 1.04 -23.80
CA ASP A 133 6.99 1.63 -25.04
C ASP A 133 6.62 0.57 -26.08
N ASN A 134 7.22 -0.63 -25.99
CA ASN A 134 6.97 -1.75 -26.90
C ASN A 134 5.72 -2.57 -26.53
N THR A 135 5.15 -2.38 -25.34
CA THR A 135 3.94 -3.09 -24.89
C THR A 135 2.80 -2.09 -24.75
N LYS A 136 2.07 -1.86 -25.86
CA LYS A 136 0.90 -0.99 -25.84
C LYS A 136 -0.10 -1.45 -24.77
N ASN A 137 -0.50 -0.52 -23.89
CA ASN A 137 -1.51 -0.70 -22.85
C ASN A 137 -1.18 -1.76 -21.78
N LYS A 138 0.12 -2.11 -21.57
CA LYS A 138 0.52 -3.04 -20.51
C LYS A 138 1.59 -2.45 -19.60
N ILE A 139 1.50 -2.80 -18.33
CA ILE A 139 2.47 -2.46 -17.28
C ILE A 139 3.03 -3.74 -16.65
N SER A 140 4.32 -3.74 -16.34
CA SER A 140 4.95 -4.81 -15.57
C SER A 140 4.99 -4.42 -14.11
N TYR A 141 4.35 -5.21 -13.24
CA TYR A 141 4.49 -5.08 -11.79
C TYR A 141 5.36 -6.19 -11.25
N SER A 142 6.43 -5.82 -10.54
CA SER A 142 7.27 -6.73 -9.77
C SER A 142 7.02 -6.50 -8.29
N PHE A 143 6.72 -7.56 -7.54
CA PHE A 143 6.40 -7.47 -6.13
C PHE A 143 6.89 -8.69 -5.35
N SER A 144 7.25 -8.45 -4.08
CA SER A 144 7.63 -9.48 -3.11
C SER A 144 6.42 -9.89 -2.27
N VAL A 145 6.28 -11.18 -2.05
CA VAL A 145 5.30 -11.77 -1.13
C VAL A 145 6.02 -12.41 0.04
N SER A 146 5.74 -11.97 1.25
CA SER A 146 6.26 -12.56 2.49
C SER A 146 5.31 -13.62 3.02
N LEU A 147 5.85 -14.81 3.23
CA LEU A 147 5.13 -16.01 3.68
C LEU A 147 5.68 -16.47 5.02
N SER A 148 4.82 -16.70 6.00
CA SER A 148 5.18 -17.43 7.22
C SER A 148 3.96 -18.09 7.85
N SER A 149 4.21 -19.06 8.73
CA SER A 149 3.18 -19.66 9.58
C SER A 149 3.50 -19.33 11.05
N LYS A 150 2.47 -19.22 11.88
CA LYS A 150 2.61 -19.08 13.33
C LYS A 150 2.85 -20.40 14.04
N GLU A 151 2.64 -21.52 13.35
CA GLU A 151 2.60 -22.86 13.93
C GLU A 151 3.82 -23.70 13.58
N LYS A 152 4.42 -23.48 12.39
CA LYS A 152 5.55 -24.28 11.89
C LYS A 152 6.34 -23.55 10.81
N THR A 153 7.55 -24.04 10.54
CA THR A 153 8.30 -23.65 9.34
C THR A 153 7.60 -24.18 8.08
N LEU A 154 7.43 -23.31 7.07
CA LEU A 154 6.85 -23.70 5.80
C LEU A 154 7.81 -24.61 5.02
N SER A 155 7.32 -25.73 4.54
CA SER A 155 8.07 -26.61 3.66
C SER A 155 8.11 -26.08 2.22
N ASP A 156 9.09 -26.52 1.42
CA ASP A 156 9.21 -26.14 0.00
C ASP A 156 7.97 -26.51 -0.81
N LYS A 157 7.32 -27.62 -0.47
CA LYS A 157 6.05 -28.04 -1.11
C LYS A 157 4.93 -27.07 -0.84
N GLU A 158 4.81 -26.59 0.39
CA GLU A 158 3.79 -25.59 0.78
C GLU A 158 4.05 -24.24 0.11
N ILE A 159 5.30 -23.79 0.10
CA ILE A 159 5.72 -22.56 -0.54
C ILE A 159 5.41 -22.62 -2.04
N LYS A 160 5.77 -23.71 -2.71
CA LYS A 160 5.51 -23.93 -4.13
C LYS A 160 4.01 -23.93 -4.43
N SER A 161 3.21 -24.64 -3.62
CA SER A 161 1.76 -24.68 -3.78
C SER A 161 1.11 -23.29 -3.63
N ILE A 162 1.57 -22.49 -2.65
CA ILE A 162 1.07 -21.12 -2.48
C ILE A 162 1.47 -20.24 -3.67
N SER A 163 2.71 -20.35 -4.13
CA SER A 163 3.20 -19.60 -5.30
C SER A 163 2.38 -19.92 -6.56
N GLU A 164 2.09 -21.19 -6.81
CA GLU A 164 1.24 -21.61 -7.94
C GLU A 164 -0.19 -21.07 -7.83
N LYS A 165 -0.76 -21.04 -6.61
CA LYS A 165 -2.08 -20.43 -6.36
C LYS A 165 -2.09 -18.94 -6.60
N ILE A 166 -1.03 -18.22 -6.19
CA ILE A 166 -0.87 -16.79 -6.45
C ILE A 166 -0.85 -16.53 -7.95
N ILE A 167 0.02 -17.25 -8.67
CA ILE A 167 0.14 -17.12 -10.13
C ILE A 167 -1.22 -17.34 -10.79
N LYS A 168 -1.88 -18.46 -10.45
CA LYS A 168 -3.17 -18.81 -11.03
C LYS A 168 -4.27 -17.78 -10.72
N SER A 169 -4.30 -17.25 -9.50
CA SER A 169 -5.30 -16.28 -9.09
C SER A 169 -5.11 -14.93 -9.77
N VAL A 170 -3.86 -14.44 -9.84
CA VAL A 170 -3.54 -13.17 -10.51
C VAL A 170 -3.78 -13.28 -12.01
N SER A 171 -3.32 -14.36 -12.66
CA SER A 171 -3.54 -14.56 -14.09
C SER A 171 -5.02 -14.69 -14.43
N LYS A 172 -5.80 -15.43 -13.64
CA LYS A 172 -7.23 -15.62 -13.92
C LYS A 172 -8.07 -14.37 -13.70
N LYS A 173 -7.74 -13.57 -12.66
CA LYS A 173 -8.57 -12.42 -12.28
C LYS A 173 -8.24 -11.16 -13.06
N HIS A 174 -6.98 -11.01 -13.47
CA HIS A 174 -6.47 -9.78 -14.09
C HIS A 174 -5.90 -10.01 -15.50
N ASP A 175 -6.16 -11.15 -16.11
CA ASP A 175 -5.59 -11.56 -17.41
C ASP A 175 -4.08 -11.32 -17.51
N ALA A 176 -3.41 -11.57 -16.38
CA ALA A 176 -2.00 -11.27 -16.19
C ALA A 176 -1.11 -12.41 -16.68
N VAL A 177 -0.03 -12.05 -17.37
CA VAL A 177 0.98 -12.99 -17.85
C VAL A 177 2.20 -12.91 -16.92
N ILE A 178 2.58 -14.07 -16.31
CA ILE A 178 3.78 -14.12 -15.51
C ILE A 178 5.02 -13.96 -16.41
N ARG A 179 5.94 -13.10 -16.00
CA ARG A 179 7.25 -13.00 -16.66
C ARG A 179 8.20 -13.95 -15.93
N ASN A 180 8.65 -15.00 -16.64
CA ASN A 180 9.72 -15.86 -16.14
C ASN A 180 10.99 -15.01 -15.96
N GLN A 181 11.58 -15.14 -14.78
CA GLN A 181 12.93 -14.63 -14.51
C GLN A 181 13.95 -15.47 -15.27
#